data_689fdc6ea0cabf09d450ea6e061cc587
#
_entry.id   689fdc6ea0cabf09d450ea6e061cc587
#
_cell.length_a   1.000
_cell.length_b   1.000
_cell.length_c   1.000
_cell.angle_alpha   90.00
_cell.angle_beta   90.00
_cell.angle_gamma   90.00
#
_symmetry.space_group_name_H-M   'P 1'
#
loop_
_entity.id
_entity.type
_entity.pdbx_description
1 polymer ?
#
loop_
_entity_poly.entity_id
_entity_poly.type
_entity_poly.pdbx_seq_one_letter_code
_entity_poly.pdbx_strand_id
1 'polypeptide(L)'
;TEIYTLSLHDALRSRDQSVILAFWGMESNYGVVKSRYQLTNSFLTLIYEGRRAEFFSKQLLALMKIADKNKLQIKNIHGSWAGAMGHFQFIPTTLIQYGMDGNADNRIDIINNVSDAMYSAANYLSKLGWNKNEKIVRRVMLPGDFDRKLLNGDVKKTLPEWAQLGVVNTDGSPIPQSEMIAGLGADTK
;
A
#
# COMPACT_ATOMS: atom_id res chain seq x y z
N THR A 1 -21.58 0.86 17.15
CA THR A 1 -20.77 -0.24 16.58
C THR A 1 -21.14 -0.48 15.10
N GLU A 2 -22.45 -0.43 14.75
CA GLU A 2 -22.94 -0.65 13.37
C GLU A 2 -22.48 0.41 12.37
N ILE A 3 -22.33 1.67 12.78
CA ILE A 3 -21.89 2.78 11.90
C ILE A 3 -20.43 2.57 11.43
N TYR A 4 -19.55 2.05 12.29
CA TYR A 4 -18.17 1.74 11.93
C TYR A 4 -18.08 0.54 10.98
N THR A 5 -18.87 -0.49 11.19
CA THR A 5 -18.92 -1.68 10.35
C THR A 5 -19.43 -1.35 8.94
N LEU A 6 -20.45 -0.49 8.81
CA LEU A 6 -20.96 -0.03 7.51
C LEU A 6 -19.92 0.79 6.73
N SER A 7 -19.22 1.71 7.37
CA SER A 7 -18.19 2.53 6.69
C SER A 7 -16.98 1.71 6.24
N LEU A 8 -16.61 0.67 6.98
CA LEU A 8 -15.53 -0.25 6.65
C LEU A 8 -15.91 -1.22 5.52
N HIS A 9 -17.12 -1.76 5.55
CA HIS A 9 -17.67 -2.52 4.42
C HIS A 9 -17.76 -1.67 3.16
N ASP A 10 -18.11 -0.40 3.30
CA ASP A 10 -18.12 0.53 2.18
C ASP A 10 -16.70 0.85 1.68
N ALA A 11 -15.71 0.93 2.53
CA ALA A 11 -14.32 1.10 2.12
C ALA A 11 -13.80 -0.08 1.29
N LEU A 12 -14.11 -1.33 1.68
CA LEU A 12 -13.77 -2.54 0.92
C LEU A 12 -14.62 -2.70 -0.34
N ARG A 13 -15.94 -2.43 -0.27
CA ARG A 13 -16.85 -2.51 -1.42
C ARG A 13 -16.62 -1.36 -2.40
N SER A 14 -16.16 -0.22 -1.90
CA SER A 14 -15.94 0.99 -2.70
C SER A 14 -14.60 1.03 -3.41
N ARG A 15 -13.69 0.08 -3.13
CA ARG A 15 -12.38 -0.03 -3.78
C ARG A 15 -12.40 -1.16 -4.81
N ASP A 16 -11.58 -1.03 -5.83
CA ASP A 16 -11.37 -2.14 -6.75
C ASP A 16 -10.66 -3.26 -6.00
N GLN A 17 -11.40 -4.30 -5.66
CA GLN A 17 -10.89 -5.44 -4.88
C GLN A 17 -9.71 -6.12 -5.58
N SER A 18 -9.67 -6.05 -6.91
CA SER A 18 -8.57 -6.62 -7.70
C SER A 18 -7.23 -5.96 -7.37
N VAL A 19 -7.24 -4.68 -7.06
CA VAL A 19 -6.04 -3.93 -6.66
C VAL A 19 -5.52 -4.41 -5.30
N ILE A 20 -6.40 -4.53 -4.30
CA ILE A 20 -6.00 -5.02 -2.97
C ILE A 20 -5.48 -6.45 -3.07
N LEU A 21 -6.13 -7.30 -3.89
CA LEU A 21 -5.66 -8.66 -4.13
C LEU A 21 -4.30 -8.69 -4.84
N ALA A 22 -4.07 -7.80 -5.82
CA ALA A 22 -2.78 -7.69 -6.49
C ALA A 22 -1.67 -7.27 -5.53
N PHE A 23 -1.90 -6.27 -4.67
CA PHE A 23 -0.96 -5.89 -3.61
C PHE A 23 -0.67 -7.07 -2.68
N TRP A 24 -1.70 -7.77 -2.22
CA TRP A 24 -1.52 -8.94 -1.36
C TRP A 24 -0.67 -10.03 -2.03
N GLY A 25 -0.92 -10.29 -3.31
CA GLY A 25 -0.11 -11.21 -4.10
C GLY A 25 1.35 -10.77 -4.20
N MET A 26 1.60 -9.50 -4.49
CA MET A 26 2.95 -8.93 -4.65
C MET A 26 3.73 -8.91 -3.32
N GLU A 27 3.09 -8.51 -2.22
CA GLU A 27 3.77 -8.28 -0.94
C GLU A 27 4.07 -9.59 -0.19
N SER A 28 3.21 -10.58 -0.27
CA SER A 28 3.35 -11.79 0.54
C SER A 28 2.93 -13.09 -0.14
N ASN A 29 2.74 -13.07 -1.47
CA ASN A 29 2.17 -14.21 -2.19
C ASN A 29 0.92 -14.76 -1.48
N TYR A 30 -0.06 -13.87 -1.25
CA TYR A 30 -1.31 -14.17 -0.53
C TYR A 30 -1.11 -14.72 0.89
N GLY A 31 -0.06 -14.23 1.57
CA GLY A 31 0.26 -14.65 2.93
C GLY A 31 1.02 -15.98 3.05
N VAL A 32 1.42 -16.58 1.92
CA VAL A 32 2.23 -17.81 1.91
C VAL A 32 3.67 -17.55 2.34
N VAL A 33 4.24 -16.40 1.94
CA VAL A 33 5.61 -16.03 2.31
C VAL A 33 5.62 -15.58 3.77
N LYS A 34 6.17 -16.43 4.62
CA LYS A 34 6.33 -16.13 6.05
C LYS A 34 7.61 -15.34 6.29
N SER A 35 7.45 -14.29 7.07
CA SER A 35 8.57 -13.47 7.56
C SER A 35 9.50 -14.28 8.46
N ARG A 36 10.82 -14.13 8.27
CA ARG A 36 11.83 -14.97 8.94
C ARG A 36 12.61 -14.26 10.02
N TYR A 37 12.66 -12.92 9.98
CA TYR A 37 13.51 -12.15 10.87
C TYR A 37 12.72 -11.66 12.08
N GLN A 38 13.28 -11.85 13.27
CA GLN A 38 12.73 -11.24 14.47
C GLN A 38 12.91 -9.72 14.37
N LEU A 39 11.81 -8.97 14.40
CA LEU A 39 11.83 -7.53 14.08
C LEU A 39 12.67 -6.70 15.05
N THR A 40 12.71 -7.08 16.33
CA THR A 40 13.58 -6.41 17.31
C THR A 40 15.04 -6.49 16.90
N ASN A 41 15.51 -7.67 16.48
CA ASN A 41 16.89 -7.87 16.05
C ASN A 41 17.18 -7.11 14.76
N SER A 42 16.24 -7.12 13.79
CA SER A 42 16.37 -6.35 12.56
C SER A 42 16.53 -4.85 12.85
N PHE A 43 15.67 -4.29 13.68
CA PHE A 43 15.75 -2.85 14.01
C PHE A 43 17.00 -2.50 14.80
N LEU A 44 17.38 -3.30 15.80
CA LEU A 44 18.61 -3.05 16.56
C LEU A 44 19.85 -3.09 15.67
N THR A 45 19.92 -4.04 14.74
CA THR A 45 21.03 -4.12 13.76
C THR A 45 21.07 -2.88 12.87
N LEU A 46 19.92 -2.44 12.35
CA LEU A 46 19.82 -1.26 11.47
C LEU A 46 20.06 0.05 12.20
N ILE A 47 19.73 0.12 13.49
CA ILE A 47 20.07 1.25 14.36
C ILE A 47 21.57 1.30 14.59
N TYR A 48 22.18 0.16 14.90
CA TYR A 48 23.62 0.06 15.13
C TYR A 48 24.45 0.39 13.88
N GLU A 49 23.98 -0.01 12.69
CA GLU A 49 24.60 0.32 11.40
C GLU A 49 24.66 1.84 11.15
N GLY A 50 23.70 2.61 11.70
CA GLY A 50 23.77 4.06 11.82
C GLY A 50 23.18 4.85 10.67
N ARG A 51 23.16 4.36 9.43
CA ARG A 51 22.74 5.12 8.22
C ARG A 51 21.33 5.74 8.30
N ARG A 52 20.40 5.07 8.98
CA ARG A 52 19.03 5.54 9.21
C ARG A 52 18.57 5.26 10.64
N ALA A 53 19.48 5.43 11.61
CA ALA A 53 19.26 5.07 13.01
C ALA A 53 18.01 5.71 13.61
N GLU A 54 17.77 7.00 13.39
CA GLU A 54 16.59 7.69 13.87
C GLU A 54 15.29 7.09 13.34
N PHE A 55 15.23 6.80 12.04
CA PHE A 55 14.06 6.17 11.41
C PHE A 55 13.79 4.80 12.04
N PHE A 56 14.80 3.94 12.14
CA PHE A 56 14.62 2.60 12.70
C PHE A 56 14.35 2.60 14.20
N SER A 57 14.86 3.58 14.95
CA SER A 57 14.49 3.78 16.35
C SER A 57 13.00 4.11 16.51
N LYS A 58 12.46 4.96 15.65
CA LYS A 58 11.00 5.25 15.60
C LYS A 58 10.20 3.98 15.29
N GLN A 59 10.69 3.13 14.37
CA GLN A 59 10.02 1.85 14.06
C GLN A 59 10.06 0.89 15.25
N LEU A 60 11.17 0.78 15.95
CA LEU A 60 11.29 -0.07 17.14
C LEU A 60 10.34 0.38 18.26
N LEU A 61 10.28 1.68 18.55
CA LEU A 61 9.34 2.24 19.52
C LEU A 61 7.87 2.00 19.12
N ALA A 62 7.56 2.11 17.83
CA ALA A 62 6.25 1.80 17.31
C ALA A 62 5.91 0.31 17.48
N LEU A 63 6.87 -0.59 17.21
CA LEU A 63 6.71 -2.03 17.41
C LEU A 63 6.42 -2.37 18.87
N MET A 64 7.12 -1.72 19.81
CA MET A 64 6.87 -1.90 21.26
C MET A 64 5.44 -1.50 21.64
N LYS A 65 4.95 -0.35 21.11
CA LYS A 65 3.56 0.09 21.33
C LYS A 65 2.53 -0.89 20.76
N ILE A 66 2.79 -1.45 19.57
CA ILE A 66 1.93 -2.46 18.96
C ILE A 66 1.89 -3.73 19.82
N ALA A 67 3.05 -4.20 20.28
CA ALA A 67 3.16 -5.39 21.12
C ALA A 67 2.40 -5.20 22.44
N ASP A 68 2.55 -4.05 23.10
CA ASP A 68 1.86 -3.72 24.35
C ASP A 68 0.35 -3.66 24.16
N LYS A 69 -0.13 -2.88 23.16
CA LYS A 69 -1.55 -2.72 22.87
C LYS A 69 -2.24 -4.06 22.56
N ASN A 70 -1.58 -4.93 21.80
CA ASN A 70 -2.15 -6.23 21.40
C ASN A 70 -1.77 -7.38 22.34
N LYS A 71 -1.08 -7.10 23.46
CA LYS A 71 -0.59 -8.08 24.43
C LYS A 71 0.25 -9.19 23.79
N LEU A 72 1.09 -8.81 22.82
CA LEU A 72 1.98 -9.71 22.10
C LEU A 72 3.37 -9.73 22.76
N GLN A 73 4.01 -10.90 22.71
CA GLN A 73 5.42 -10.97 23.07
C GLN A 73 6.26 -10.43 21.89
N ILE A 74 6.89 -9.28 22.08
CA ILE A 74 7.65 -8.58 21.02
C ILE A 74 8.69 -9.48 20.35
N LYS A 75 9.31 -10.41 21.09
CA LYS A 75 10.28 -11.39 20.57
C LYS A 75 9.66 -12.35 19.53
N ASN A 76 8.36 -12.49 19.50
CA ASN A 76 7.65 -13.40 18.58
C ASN A 76 7.14 -12.66 17.33
N ILE A 77 7.36 -11.36 17.22
CA ILE A 77 6.95 -10.60 16.04
C ILE A 77 8.05 -10.69 14.98
N HIS A 78 7.70 -11.30 13.85
CA HIS A 78 8.60 -11.51 12.72
C HIS A 78 8.20 -10.66 11.52
N GLY A 79 9.20 -10.29 10.73
CA GLY A 79 9.03 -9.48 9.54
C GLY A 79 10.17 -9.67 8.54
N SER A 80 10.30 -8.72 7.62
CA SER A 80 11.44 -8.64 6.72
C SER A 80 12.68 -8.11 7.47
N TRP A 81 13.85 -8.27 6.87
CA TRP A 81 15.10 -7.72 7.41
C TRP A 81 15.04 -6.19 7.60
N ALA A 82 14.22 -5.50 6.80
CA ALA A 82 14.04 -4.05 6.85
C ALA A 82 12.84 -3.59 7.71
N GLY A 83 12.16 -4.53 8.39
CA GLY A 83 11.14 -4.19 9.38
C GLY A 83 9.69 -4.21 8.87
N ALA A 84 9.44 -4.68 7.65
CA ALA A 84 8.09 -4.84 7.14
C ALA A 84 7.45 -6.14 7.66
N MET A 85 6.14 -6.13 7.96
CA MET A 85 5.44 -7.24 8.59
C MET A 85 4.03 -7.47 8.02
N GLY A 86 3.58 -8.71 8.16
CA GLY A 86 2.23 -9.14 7.82
C GLY A 86 1.95 -9.24 6.32
N HIS A 87 0.70 -9.41 6.00
CA HIS A 87 0.21 -9.72 4.65
C HIS A 87 0.52 -8.62 3.62
N PHE A 88 0.59 -7.35 4.04
CA PHE A 88 0.82 -6.18 3.18
C PHE A 88 2.14 -5.45 3.50
N GLN A 89 3.06 -6.11 4.21
CA GLN A 89 4.39 -5.61 4.52
C GLN A 89 4.39 -4.19 5.13
N PHE A 90 3.49 -3.93 6.07
CA PHE A 90 3.48 -2.68 6.81
C PHE A 90 4.70 -2.53 7.73
N ILE A 91 5.28 -1.34 7.77
CA ILE A 91 6.22 -0.98 8.84
C ILE A 91 5.43 -0.55 10.09
N PRO A 92 5.99 -0.67 11.30
CA PRO A 92 5.27 -0.42 12.56
C PRO A 92 4.56 0.93 12.64
N THR A 93 5.20 2.02 12.21
CA THR A 93 4.57 3.35 12.24
C THR A 93 3.37 3.44 11.32
N THR A 94 3.42 2.82 10.15
CA THR A 94 2.29 2.75 9.21
C THR A 94 1.14 1.94 9.81
N LEU A 95 1.43 0.83 10.50
CA LEU A 95 0.40 0.06 11.17
C LEU A 95 -0.28 0.84 12.31
N ILE A 96 0.46 1.62 13.10
CA ILE A 96 -0.14 2.49 14.13
C ILE A 96 -1.11 3.51 13.50
N GLN A 97 -0.73 4.07 12.36
CA GLN A 97 -1.48 5.15 11.72
C GLN A 97 -2.71 4.65 10.96
N TYR A 98 -2.61 3.50 10.31
CA TYR A 98 -3.62 3.04 9.35
C TYR A 98 -4.22 1.68 9.68
N GLY A 99 -3.72 1.00 10.72
CA GLY A 99 -4.22 -0.31 11.12
C GLY A 99 -5.68 -0.28 11.54
N MET A 100 -6.42 -1.29 11.13
CA MET A 100 -7.84 -1.46 11.40
C MET A 100 -8.11 -2.85 11.96
N ASP A 101 -8.99 -2.90 12.96
CA ASP A 101 -9.58 -4.14 13.47
C ASP A 101 -10.74 -4.54 12.52
N GLY A 102 -10.46 -5.48 11.65
CA GLY A 102 -11.40 -5.90 10.60
C GLY A 102 -12.40 -6.97 11.04
N ASN A 103 -12.13 -7.67 12.14
CA ASN A 103 -13.00 -8.70 12.71
C ASN A 103 -13.69 -8.27 14.01
N ALA A 104 -13.46 -7.04 14.48
CA ALA A 104 -14.05 -6.47 15.69
C ALA A 104 -13.71 -7.24 17.00
N ASP A 105 -12.50 -7.80 17.09
CA ASP A 105 -12.00 -8.47 18.30
C ASP A 105 -11.23 -7.54 19.25
N ASN A 106 -11.17 -6.24 18.95
CA ASN A 106 -10.43 -5.19 19.65
C ASN A 106 -8.90 -5.33 19.57
N ARG A 107 -8.41 -6.05 18.57
CA ARG A 107 -6.99 -6.18 18.26
C ARG A 107 -6.74 -5.82 16.79
N ILE A 108 -5.49 -5.59 16.45
CA ILE A 108 -5.07 -5.38 15.06
C ILE A 108 -3.92 -6.36 14.79
N ASP A 109 -4.24 -7.51 14.21
CA ASP A 109 -3.27 -8.55 13.87
C ASP A 109 -3.17 -8.74 12.35
N ILE A 110 -2.35 -7.93 11.71
CA ILE A 110 -2.12 -7.99 10.26
C ILE A 110 -1.24 -9.19 9.84
N ILE A 111 -0.75 -9.99 10.78
CA ILE A 111 0.12 -11.15 10.53
C ILE A 111 -0.71 -12.44 10.44
N ASN A 112 -1.64 -12.63 11.37
CA ASN A 112 -2.40 -13.87 11.48
C ASN A 112 -3.88 -13.70 11.11
N ASN A 113 -4.38 -12.46 11.05
CA ASN A 113 -5.76 -12.13 10.72
C ASN A 113 -5.83 -11.43 9.34
N VAL A 114 -6.32 -12.17 8.35
CA VAL A 114 -6.48 -11.66 6.98
C VAL A 114 -7.48 -10.50 6.92
N SER A 115 -8.53 -10.51 7.75
CA SER A 115 -9.51 -9.43 7.81
C SER A 115 -8.84 -8.12 8.21
N ASP A 116 -8.07 -8.11 9.31
CA ASP A 116 -7.36 -6.93 9.78
C ASP A 116 -6.36 -6.43 8.73
N ALA A 117 -5.65 -7.35 8.09
CA ALA A 117 -4.71 -7.02 7.04
C ALA A 117 -5.38 -6.32 5.85
N MET A 118 -6.50 -6.89 5.35
CA MET A 118 -7.27 -6.34 4.23
C MET A 118 -7.88 -4.97 4.56
N TYR A 119 -8.48 -4.83 5.73
CA TYR A 119 -9.08 -3.56 6.16
C TYR A 119 -8.02 -2.49 6.39
N SER A 120 -6.87 -2.86 6.95
CA SER A 120 -5.73 -1.94 7.11
C SER A 120 -5.19 -1.47 5.76
N ALA A 121 -5.04 -2.36 4.78
CA ALA A 121 -4.60 -2.01 3.44
C ALA A 121 -5.61 -1.09 2.74
N ALA A 122 -6.90 -1.38 2.82
CA ALA A 122 -7.95 -0.54 2.25
C ALA A 122 -7.98 0.85 2.89
N ASN A 123 -7.84 0.93 4.21
CA ASN A 123 -7.76 2.20 4.94
C ASN A 123 -6.52 3.00 4.53
N TYR A 124 -5.36 2.36 4.46
CA TYR A 124 -4.11 2.98 4.01
C TYR A 124 -4.27 3.61 2.62
N LEU A 125 -4.72 2.85 1.63
CA LEU A 125 -4.94 3.34 0.27
C LEU A 125 -5.98 4.47 0.23
N SER A 126 -7.05 4.37 1.02
CA SER A 126 -8.06 5.42 1.15
C SER A 126 -7.46 6.73 1.67
N LYS A 127 -6.64 6.67 2.71
CA LYS A 127 -5.99 7.84 3.33
C LYS A 127 -4.91 8.47 2.45
N LEU A 128 -4.33 7.69 1.54
CA LEU A 128 -3.45 8.19 0.48
C LEU A 128 -4.19 8.86 -0.69
N GLY A 129 -5.52 8.94 -0.63
CA GLY A 129 -6.32 9.61 -1.65
C GLY A 129 -6.81 8.70 -2.78
N TRP A 130 -6.60 7.38 -2.68
CA TRP A 130 -7.13 6.48 -3.70
C TRP A 130 -8.65 6.54 -3.77
N ASN A 131 -9.16 6.89 -4.95
CA ASN A 131 -10.58 7.00 -5.25
C ASN A 131 -11.05 5.77 -6.05
N LYS A 132 -12.17 5.17 -5.65
CA LYS A 132 -12.76 3.98 -6.30
C LYS A 132 -13.10 4.19 -7.78
N ASN A 133 -13.38 5.43 -8.17
CA ASN A 133 -13.77 5.77 -9.54
C ASN A 133 -12.55 6.00 -10.45
N GLU A 134 -11.34 5.95 -9.89
CA GLU A 134 -10.09 6.19 -10.62
C GLU A 134 -9.31 4.89 -10.81
N LYS A 135 -8.96 4.60 -12.04
CA LYS A 135 -8.14 3.43 -12.36
C LYS A 135 -6.68 3.70 -11.98
N ILE A 136 -6.06 2.80 -11.25
CA ILE A 136 -4.62 2.87 -10.91
C ILE A 136 -3.76 2.70 -12.17
N VAL A 137 -4.20 1.86 -13.09
CA VAL A 137 -3.55 1.61 -14.38
C VAL A 137 -4.57 1.75 -15.50
N ARG A 138 -4.17 2.40 -16.57
CA ARG A 138 -5.00 2.61 -17.76
C ARG A 138 -4.16 2.34 -19.00
N ARG A 139 -4.65 1.48 -19.88
CA ARG A 139 -4.08 1.37 -21.23
C ARG A 139 -4.53 2.55 -22.07
N VAL A 140 -3.57 3.15 -22.78
CA VAL A 140 -3.79 4.34 -23.58
C VAL A 140 -3.16 4.18 -24.96
N MET A 141 -3.64 4.94 -25.94
CA MET A 141 -2.99 5.13 -27.23
C MET A 141 -2.28 6.48 -27.26
N LEU A 142 -1.18 6.53 -27.98
CA LEU A 142 -0.35 7.71 -28.16
C LEU A 142 -0.43 8.16 -29.62
N PRO A 143 -0.38 9.46 -29.91
CA PRO A 143 -0.27 9.96 -31.29
C PRO A 143 1.04 9.50 -31.93
N GLY A 144 1.07 9.46 -33.26
CA GLY A 144 2.23 8.97 -34.02
C GLY A 144 3.51 9.78 -33.84
N ASP A 145 3.37 11.07 -33.52
CA ASP A 145 4.43 12.04 -33.28
C ASP A 145 4.77 12.23 -31.78
N PHE A 146 4.26 11.33 -30.92
CA PHE A 146 4.48 11.42 -29.47
C PHE A 146 5.96 11.33 -29.09
N ASP A 147 6.43 12.25 -28.23
CA ASP A 147 7.80 12.21 -27.71
C ASP A 147 8.02 11.00 -26.79
N ARG A 148 8.69 9.97 -27.32
CA ARG A 148 8.96 8.72 -26.63
C ARG A 148 9.88 8.87 -25.40
N LYS A 149 10.57 10.01 -25.21
CA LYS A 149 11.36 10.29 -24.01
C LYS A 149 10.47 10.41 -22.77
N LEU A 150 9.19 10.67 -22.95
CA LEU A 150 8.20 10.74 -21.87
C LEU A 150 7.71 9.36 -21.39
N LEU A 151 8.12 8.25 -22.02
CA LEU A 151 7.67 6.89 -21.73
C LEU A 151 8.50 6.16 -20.65
N ASN A 152 9.27 6.87 -19.87
CA ASN A 152 10.14 6.26 -18.84
C ASN A 152 9.47 6.09 -17.48
N GLY A 153 8.23 6.54 -17.32
CA GLY A 153 7.49 6.49 -16.05
C GLY A 153 7.93 7.53 -15.00
N ASP A 154 9.06 8.21 -15.21
CA ASP A 154 9.59 9.22 -14.26
C ASP A 154 8.91 10.58 -14.45
N VAL A 155 8.55 10.90 -15.68
CA VAL A 155 7.81 12.13 -15.99
C VAL A 155 6.38 12.00 -15.49
N LYS A 156 6.01 12.87 -14.56
CA LYS A 156 4.70 12.92 -13.93
C LYS A 156 3.93 14.13 -14.43
N LYS A 157 2.71 13.89 -14.92
CA LYS A 157 1.77 14.93 -15.40
C LYS A 157 0.37 14.59 -14.93
N THR A 158 -0.50 15.59 -14.85
CA THR A 158 -1.93 15.38 -14.65
C THR A 158 -2.56 14.71 -15.86
N LEU A 159 -3.71 14.07 -15.70
CA LEU A 159 -4.43 13.49 -16.84
C LEU A 159 -4.81 14.52 -17.91
N PRO A 160 -5.27 15.76 -17.56
CA PRO A 160 -5.47 16.82 -18.55
C PRO A 160 -4.20 17.17 -19.35
N GLU A 161 -3.04 17.27 -18.70
CA GLU A 161 -1.78 17.53 -19.40
C GLU A 161 -1.39 16.41 -20.37
N TRP A 162 -1.63 15.13 -20.00
CA TRP A 162 -1.44 14.01 -20.91
C TRP A 162 -2.43 14.06 -22.10
N ALA A 163 -3.69 14.45 -21.85
CA ALA A 163 -4.69 14.59 -22.90
C ALA A 163 -4.29 15.70 -23.91
N GLN A 164 -3.71 16.81 -23.44
CA GLN A 164 -3.18 17.87 -24.32
C GLN A 164 -2.05 17.38 -25.24
N LEU A 165 -1.31 16.36 -24.81
CA LEU A 165 -0.28 15.71 -25.64
C LEU A 165 -0.86 14.61 -26.55
N GLY A 166 -2.19 14.53 -26.69
CA GLY A 166 -2.87 13.60 -27.58
C GLY A 166 -3.04 12.18 -27.02
N VAL A 167 -2.81 11.98 -25.73
CA VAL A 167 -3.04 10.67 -25.09
C VAL A 167 -4.54 10.42 -24.96
N VAL A 168 -5.01 9.27 -25.45
CA VAL A 168 -6.42 8.86 -25.42
C VAL A 168 -6.56 7.42 -24.90
N ASN A 169 -7.77 7.03 -24.52
CA ASN A 169 -8.07 5.63 -24.19
C ASN A 169 -7.87 4.73 -25.44
N THR A 170 -7.76 3.42 -25.23
CA THR A 170 -7.57 2.44 -26.32
C THR A 170 -8.73 2.35 -27.31
N ASP A 171 -9.89 2.87 -26.96
CA ASP A 171 -11.07 2.99 -27.83
C ASP A 171 -11.14 4.35 -28.55
N GLY A 172 -10.10 5.19 -28.40
CA GLY A 172 -10.04 6.54 -28.95
C GLY A 172 -10.81 7.61 -28.16
N SER A 173 -11.51 7.23 -27.11
CA SER A 173 -12.21 8.19 -26.26
C SER A 173 -11.22 9.04 -25.43
N PRO A 174 -11.60 10.27 -25.02
CA PRO A 174 -10.77 11.08 -24.12
C PRO A 174 -10.48 10.38 -22.80
N ILE A 175 -9.24 10.54 -22.28
CA ILE A 175 -8.95 10.15 -20.90
C ILE A 175 -9.64 11.08 -19.91
N PRO A 176 -9.91 10.64 -18.66
CA PRO A 176 -10.60 11.44 -17.65
C PRO A 176 -9.91 12.80 -17.41
N GLN A 177 -10.71 13.82 -17.15
CA GLN A 177 -10.24 15.15 -16.79
C GLN A 177 -10.18 15.27 -15.25
N SER A 178 -9.28 14.50 -14.62
CA SER A 178 -9.03 14.57 -13.17
C SER A 178 -7.62 15.08 -12.90
N GLU A 179 -7.42 15.73 -11.76
CA GLU A 179 -6.09 16.22 -11.32
C GLU A 179 -5.14 15.09 -10.88
N MET A 180 -5.50 13.85 -11.17
CA MET A 180 -4.64 12.70 -10.89
C MET A 180 -3.32 12.81 -11.65
N ILE A 181 -2.24 12.62 -10.93
CA ILE A 181 -0.88 12.61 -11.49
C ILE A 181 -0.51 11.19 -11.91
N ALA A 182 -0.11 11.03 -13.15
CA ALA A 182 0.30 9.75 -13.72
C ALA A 182 1.63 9.85 -14.46
N GLY A 183 2.35 8.74 -14.53
CA GLY A 183 3.48 8.56 -15.46
C GLY A 183 3.10 7.60 -16.57
N LEU A 184 3.67 7.76 -17.76
CA LEU A 184 3.54 6.82 -18.86
C LEU A 184 4.72 5.83 -18.84
N GLY A 185 4.41 4.55 -18.82
CA GLY A 185 5.37 3.46 -18.99
C GLY A 185 5.08 2.67 -20.27
N ALA A 186 6.11 2.09 -20.89
CA ALA A 186 5.92 1.14 -21.97
C ALA A 186 5.26 -0.13 -21.43
N ASP A 187 4.32 -0.70 -22.19
CA ASP A 187 3.75 -2.02 -21.90
C ASP A 187 4.85 -3.05 -22.23
N THR A 188 5.59 -3.50 -21.23
CA THR A 188 6.53 -4.61 -21.39
C THR A 188 5.73 -5.89 -21.42
N LYS A 189 5.63 -6.50 -22.60
CA LYS A 189 5.06 -7.83 -22.80
C LYS A 189 5.89 -8.90 -22.08
#